data_a109429ec71d6abe0b47756aef9c31f4
#
_entry.id   a109429ec71d6abe0b47756aef9c31f4
#
_cell.length_a   1.000
_cell.length_b   1.000
_cell.length_c   1.000
_cell.angle_alpha   90.00
_cell.angle_beta   90.00
_cell.angle_gamma   90.00
#
_symmetry.space_group_name_H-M   'P 1'
#
loop_
_entity.id
_entity.type
_entity.pdbx_description
1 polymer ?
#
loop_
_entity_poly.entity_id
_entity_poly.type
_entity_poly.pdbx_seq_one_letter_code
_entity_poly.pdbx_strand_id
1 'polypeptide(L)'
;MTTLLYLILVSIAYFSKPRIKNVENNIYSYLLLISIFNLILEVCCCFFVAHRDSYSLINEIVNRAFLLGVLSWLIVFTLYMLYISFFKGKNFYQEHKKECLGLCLLIFLGLFEFVLVRPLYYFSNNVYTYSYGPAADSLLVMGVISIIIDLICLIKNYKKIKQKENYPLF
;
A
#
# COMPACT_ATOMS: atom_id res chain seq x y z
N MET A 1 -11.99 12.77 -8.79
CA MET A 1 -13.07 11.90 -9.33
C MET A 1 -12.63 11.00 -10.50
N THR A 2 -11.85 11.48 -11.46
CA THR A 2 -11.37 10.67 -12.61
C THR A 2 -10.56 9.43 -12.19
N THR A 3 -9.70 9.53 -11.17
CA THR A 3 -8.86 8.43 -10.65
C THR A 3 -9.69 7.28 -10.09
N LEU A 4 -10.76 7.59 -9.34
CA LEU A 4 -11.66 6.58 -8.78
C LEU A 4 -12.39 5.81 -9.89
N LEU A 5 -12.92 6.51 -10.90
CA LEU A 5 -13.58 5.87 -12.05
C LEU A 5 -12.61 4.97 -12.81
N TYR A 6 -11.39 5.45 -13.06
CA TYR A 6 -10.37 4.65 -13.73
C TYR A 6 -10.03 3.38 -12.94
N LEU A 7 -9.85 3.48 -11.63
CA LEU A 7 -9.54 2.33 -10.78
C LEU A 7 -10.69 1.31 -10.73
N ILE A 8 -11.95 1.79 -10.70
CA ILE A 8 -13.13 0.93 -10.78
C ILE A 8 -13.16 0.18 -12.12
N LEU A 9 -12.94 0.86 -13.25
CA LEU A 9 -12.89 0.23 -14.57
C LEU A 9 -11.79 -0.83 -14.67
N VAL A 10 -10.58 -0.52 -14.19
CA VAL A 10 -9.48 -1.47 -14.13
C VAL A 10 -9.86 -2.68 -13.27
N SER A 11 -10.52 -2.46 -12.14
CA SER A 11 -10.95 -3.54 -11.25
C SER A 11 -12.02 -4.41 -11.89
N ILE A 12 -13.02 -3.83 -12.56
CA ILE A 12 -14.03 -4.58 -13.31
C ILE A 12 -13.35 -5.42 -14.41
N ALA A 13 -12.49 -4.82 -15.23
CA ALA A 13 -11.74 -5.51 -16.27
C ALA A 13 -10.86 -6.62 -15.69
N TYR A 14 -10.26 -6.36 -14.53
CA TYR A 14 -9.45 -7.32 -13.83
C TYR A 14 -10.31 -8.45 -13.27
N PHE A 15 -11.43 -8.26 -12.61
CA PHE A 15 -12.27 -9.31 -12.01
C PHE A 15 -13.19 -10.04 -12.99
N SER A 16 -13.41 -9.52 -14.20
CA SER A 16 -14.25 -10.16 -15.24
C SER A 16 -13.56 -11.34 -15.97
N LYS A 17 -12.24 -11.45 -15.89
CA LYS A 17 -11.49 -12.51 -16.59
C LYS A 17 -11.25 -13.73 -15.71
N PRO A 18 -11.41 -14.97 -16.24
CA PRO A 18 -11.05 -16.18 -15.51
C PRO A 18 -9.54 -16.18 -15.24
N ARG A 19 -9.15 -16.60 -14.03
CA ARG A 19 -7.76 -16.50 -13.57
C ARG A 19 -7.20 -17.80 -13.04
N ILE A 20 -5.91 -17.96 -13.27
CA ILE A 20 -5.12 -18.96 -12.59
C ILE A 20 -4.98 -18.56 -11.13
N LYS A 21 -5.40 -19.42 -10.21
CA LYS A 21 -5.24 -19.22 -8.77
C LYS A 21 -3.76 -19.35 -8.41
N ASN A 22 -3.05 -18.23 -8.38
CA ASN A 22 -1.69 -18.15 -7.90
C ASN A 22 -1.54 -17.03 -6.85
N VAL A 23 -0.44 -17.05 -6.11
CA VAL A 23 -0.15 -16.09 -5.03
C VAL A 23 -0.10 -14.66 -5.58
N GLU A 24 0.49 -14.47 -6.75
CA GLU A 24 0.64 -13.16 -7.39
C GLU A 24 -0.71 -12.50 -7.70
N ASN A 25 -1.63 -13.27 -8.30
CA ASN A 25 -2.98 -12.78 -8.61
C ASN A 25 -3.79 -12.44 -7.36
N ASN A 26 -3.61 -13.21 -6.29
CA ASN A 26 -4.28 -12.94 -5.02
C ASN A 26 -3.77 -11.63 -4.39
N ILE A 27 -2.44 -11.43 -4.33
CA ILE A 27 -1.86 -10.20 -3.78
C ILE A 27 -2.29 -8.99 -4.60
N TYR A 28 -2.27 -9.10 -5.94
CA TYR A 28 -2.73 -8.01 -6.81
C TYR A 28 -4.21 -7.68 -6.61
N SER A 29 -5.06 -8.69 -6.38
CA SER A 29 -6.47 -8.49 -6.05
C SER A 29 -6.64 -7.71 -4.74
N TYR A 30 -5.87 -8.04 -3.71
CA TYR A 30 -5.88 -7.29 -2.45
C TYR A 30 -5.40 -5.85 -2.62
N LEU A 31 -4.35 -5.61 -3.40
CA LEU A 31 -3.86 -4.26 -3.69
C LEU A 31 -4.92 -3.41 -4.37
N LEU A 32 -5.66 -3.96 -5.35
CA LEU A 32 -6.76 -3.25 -6.00
C LEU A 32 -7.89 -2.89 -5.03
N LEU A 33 -8.29 -3.83 -4.17
CA LEU A 33 -9.35 -3.60 -3.18
C LEU A 33 -8.94 -2.53 -2.16
N ILE A 34 -7.70 -2.60 -1.64
CA ILE A 34 -7.17 -1.59 -0.71
C ILE A 34 -7.10 -0.22 -1.40
N SER A 35 -6.71 -0.15 -2.69
CA SER A 35 -6.65 1.10 -3.44
C SER A 35 -8.04 1.76 -3.59
N ILE A 36 -9.08 0.98 -3.92
CA ILE A 36 -10.45 1.49 -4.00
C ILE A 36 -10.90 2.03 -2.65
N PHE A 37 -10.66 1.26 -1.58
CA PHE A 37 -11.03 1.65 -0.24
C PHE A 37 -10.32 2.95 0.20
N ASN A 38 -9.03 3.08 -0.08
CA ASN A 38 -8.27 4.28 0.23
C ASN A 38 -8.78 5.50 -0.52
N LEU A 39 -9.17 5.38 -1.81
CA LEU A 39 -9.74 6.51 -2.55
C LEU A 39 -11.09 6.96 -1.99
N ILE A 40 -11.91 6.02 -1.51
CA ILE A 40 -13.16 6.37 -0.82
C ILE A 40 -12.86 7.12 0.48
N LEU A 41 -11.91 6.62 1.28
CA LEU A 41 -11.49 7.28 2.52
C LEU A 41 -10.91 8.67 2.26
N GLU A 42 -10.14 8.87 1.19
CA GLU A 42 -9.60 10.18 0.80
C GLU A 42 -10.71 11.21 0.57
N VAL A 43 -11.76 10.83 -0.17
CA VAL A 43 -12.93 11.71 -0.37
C VAL A 43 -13.63 12.01 0.95
N CYS A 44 -13.80 11.01 1.81
CA CYS A 44 -14.37 11.20 3.15
C CYS A 44 -13.49 12.13 4.01
N CYS A 45 -12.16 11.97 3.98
CA CYS A 45 -11.23 12.85 4.69
C CYS A 45 -11.41 14.31 4.28
N CYS A 46 -11.44 14.61 2.97
CA CYS A 46 -11.65 15.97 2.49
C CYS A 46 -12.94 16.57 3.03
N PHE A 47 -14.03 15.79 3.02
CA PHE A 47 -15.32 16.25 3.56
C PHE A 47 -15.28 16.52 5.05
N PHE A 48 -14.76 15.57 5.85
CA PHE A 48 -14.76 15.70 7.32
C PHE A 48 -13.76 16.72 7.83
N VAL A 49 -12.62 16.93 7.18
CA VAL A 49 -11.68 18.02 7.55
C VAL A 49 -12.30 19.39 7.29
N ALA A 50 -13.06 19.56 6.21
CA ALA A 50 -13.80 20.79 5.91
C ALA A 50 -14.91 21.10 6.94
N HIS A 51 -15.53 20.06 7.54
CA HIS A 51 -16.63 20.17 8.51
C HIS A 51 -16.20 19.71 9.91
N ARG A 52 -14.93 19.86 10.28
CA ARG A 52 -14.37 19.29 11.51
C ARG A 52 -15.02 19.83 12.78
N ASP A 53 -15.52 21.07 12.78
CA ASP A 53 -16.15 21.69 13.95
C ASP A 53 -17.45 20.98 14.33
N SER A 54 -18.16 20.41 13.33
CA SER A 54 -19.40 19.65 13.56
C SER A 54 -19.12 18.15 13.80
N TYR A 55 -18.03 17.58 13.29
CA TYR A 55 -17.75 16.13 13.25
C TYR A 55 -16.34 15.79 13.73
N SER A 56 -15.84 16.43 14.79
CA SER A 56 -14.46 16.32 15.26
C SER A 56 -13.98 14.87 15.45
N LEU A 57 -14.76 14.03 16.14
CA LEU A 57 -14.40 12.64 16.41
C LEU A 57 -14.38 11.78 15.14
N ILE A 58 -15.38 11.95 14.27
CA ILE A 58 -15.45 11.22 12.99
C ILE A 58 -14.30 11.62 12.08
N ASN A 59 -13.98 12.93 12.04
CA ASN A 59 -12.85 13.43 11.30
C ASN A 59 -11.54 12.75 11.71
N GLU A 60 -11.29 12.62 13.01
CA GLU A 60 -10.07 11.94 13.49
C GLU A 60 -10.03 10.47 13.10
N ILE A 61 -11.14 9.74 13.28
CA ILE A 61 -11.23 8.31 12.93
C ILE A 61 -10.99 8.10 11.43
N VAL A 62 -11.65 8.88 10.58
CA VAL A 62 -11.57 8.71 9.12
C VAL A 62 -10.17 9.04 8.60
N ASN A 63 -9.54 10.12 9.10
CA ASN A 63 -8.17 10.46 8.70
C ASN A 63 -7.14 9.41 9.16
N ARG A 64 -7.26 8.88 10.38
CA ARG A 64 -6.41 7.78 10.84
C ARG A 64 -6.63 6.50 10.05
N ALA A 65 -7.89 6.17 9.73
CA ALA A 65 -8.21 5.03 8.87
C ALA A 65 -7.60 5.17 7.47
N PHE A 66 -7.61 6.38 6.89
CA PHE A 66 -6.95 6.66 5.62
C PHE A 66 -5.43 6.44 5.68
N LEU A 67 -4.76 6.99 6.71
CA LEU A 67 -3.31 6.78 6.90
C LEU A 67 -2.96 5.30 7.06
N LEU A 68 -3.76 4.54 7.83
CA LEU A 68 -3.61 3.10 7.98
C LEU A 68 -3.81 2.34 6.67
N GLY A 69 -4.78 2.76 5.87
CA GLY A 69 -5.03 2.19 4.56
C GLY A 69 -3.86 2.40 3.60
N VAL A 70 -3.30 3.62 3.55
CA VAL A 70 -2.11 3.92 2.74
C VAL A 70 -0.90 3.12 3.23
N LEU A 71 -0.68 3.03 4.54
CA LEU A 71 0.39 2.22 5.13
C LEU A 71 0.24 0.74 4.76
N SER A 72 -0.96 0.20 4.85
CA SER A 72 -1.25 -1.18 4.48
C SER A 72 -0.94 -1.44 3.00
N TRP A 73 -1.30 -0.51 2.13
CA TRP A 73 -1.01 -0.59 0.70
C TRP A 73 0.50 -0.61 0.43
N LEU A 74 1.26 0.30 1.06
CA LEU A 74 2.73 0.36 0.93
C LEU A 74 3.38 -0.96 1.37
N ILE A 75 2.97 -1.50 2.51
CA ILE A 75 3.53 -2.76 3.04
C ILE A 75 3.23 -3.92 2.09
N VAL A 76 1.97 -4.07 1.66
CA VAL A 76 1.58 -5.18 0.77
C VAL A 76 2.29 -5.07 -0.59
N PHE A 77 2.42 -3.85 -1.13
CA PHE A 77 3.14 -3.62 -2.38
C PHE A 77 4.63 -3.95 -2.26
N THR A 78 5.31 -3.47 -1.23
CA THR A 78 6.73 -3.76 -0.98
C THR A 78 6.97 -5.27 -0.75
N LEU A 79 6.08 -5.94 -0.01
CA LEU A 79 6.14 -7.39 0.16
C LEU A 79 5.95 -8.14 -1.15
N TYR A 80 5.07 -7.67 -2.02
CA TYR A 80 4.88 -8.23 -3.35
C TYR A 80 6.15 -8.09 -4.20
N MET A 81 6.78 -6.92 -4.19
CA MET A 81 8.03 -6.68 -4.89
C MET A 81 9.18 -7.55 -4.36
N LEU A 82 9.30 -7.70 -3.05
CA LEU A 82 10.25 -8.61 -2.39
C LEU A 82 9.97 -10.06 -2.78
N TYR A 83 8.71 -10.50 -2.77
CA TYR A 83 8.34 -11.85 -3.14
C TYR A 83 8.78 -12.19 -4.58
N ILE A 84 8.46 -11.36 -5.55
CA ILE A 84 8.85 -11.58 -6.95
C ILE A 84 10.37 -11.58 -7.11
N SER A 85 11.07 -10.69 -6.41
CA SER A 85 12.50 -10.48 -6.62
C SER A 85 13.37 -11.56 -5.98
N PHE A 86 12.98 -12.08 -4.82
CA PHE A 86 13.83 -12.94 -4.01
C PHE A 86 13.30 -14.37 -3.85
N PHE A 87 11.97 -14.54 -3.78
CA PHE A 87 11.36 -15.81 -3.37
C PHE A 87 10.68 -16.57 -4.51
N LYS A 88 10.39 -15.93 -5.64
CA LYS A 88 9.77 -16.60 -6.79
C LYS A 88 10.65 -17.75 -7.30
N GLY A 89 10.10 -18.97 -7.29
CA GLY A 89 10.78 -20.20 -7.73
C GLY A 89 11.72 -20.85 -6.69
N LYS A 90 11.71 -20.41 -5.44
CA LYS A 90 12.42 -21.07 -4.34
C LYS A 90 11.42 -21.64 -3.34
N ASN A 91 11.68 -22.86 -2.85
CA ASN A 91 10.89 -23.48 -1.80
C ASN A 91 11.03 -22.77 -0.44
N PHE A 92 11.99 -21.85 -0.31
CA PHE A 92 12.29 -21.06 0.89
C PHE A 92 11.04 -20.40 1.50
N TYR A 93 10.15 -19.85 0.67
CA TYR A 93 8.91 -19.23 1.19
C TYR A 93 7.96 -20.25 1.83
N GLN A 94 7.92 -21.48 1.32
CA GLN A 94 7.07 -22.52 1.91
C GLN A 94 7.66 -23.05 3.23
N GLU A 95 8.98 -23.13 3.32
CA GLU A 95 9.69 -23.57 4.53
C GLU A 95 9.62 -22.54 5.67
N HIS A 96 9.76 -21.24 5.36
CA HIS A 96 9.81 -20.15 6.35
C HIS A 96 8.57 -19.23 6.33
N LYS A 97 7.45 -19.70 5.81
CA LYS A 97 6.21 -18.91 5.66
C LYS A 97 5.73 -18.31 6.98
N LYS A 98 5.79 -19.07 8.06
CA LYS A 98 5.32 -18.62 9.40
C LYS A 98 6.22 -17.54 9.99
N GLU A 99 7.53 -17.67 9.84
CA GLU A 99 8.52 -16.69 10.34
C GLU A 99 8.45 -15.39 9.54
N CYS A 100 8.35 -15.47 8.21
CA CYS A 100 8.14 -14.30 7.35
C CYS A 100 6.82 -13.59 7.69
N LEU A 101 5.74 -14.34 7.89
CA LEU A 101 4.45 -13.78 8.28
C LEU A 101 4.53 -13.12 9.66
N GLY A 102 5.20 -13.75 10.63
CA GLY A 102 5.40 -13.20 11.98
C GLY A 102 6.18 -11.89 11.94
N LEU A 103 7.25 -11.83 11.16
CA LEU A 103 8.05 -10.60 11.00
C LEU A 103 7.24 -9.48 10.35
N CYS A 104 6.49 -9.78 9.29
CA CYS A 104 5.60 -8.82 8.63
C CYS A 104 4.54 -8.29 9.60
N LEU A 105 3.97 -9.15 10.44
CA LEU A 105 2.96 -8.78 11.41
C LEU A 105 3.54 -7.91 12.52
N LEU A 106 4.76 -8.17 13.00
CA LEU A 106 5.47 -7.32 13.96
C LEU A 106 5.77 -5.94 13.38
N ILE A 107 6.26 -5.86 12.14
CA ILE A 107 6.50 -4.59 11.46
C ILE A 107 5.19 -3.82 11.29
N PHE A 108 4.13 -4.50 10.86
CA PHE A 108 2.81 -3.89 10.70
C PHE A 108 2.27 -3.34 12.02
N LEU A 109 2.36 -4.10 13.12
CA LEU A 109 1.91 -3.65 14.44
C LEU A 109 2.70 -2.45 14.93
N GLY A 110 4.03 -2.44 14.78
CA GLY A 110 4.86 -1.29 15.17
C GLY A 110 4.52 -0.03 14.39
N LEU A 111 4.30 -0.15 13.08
CA LEU A 111 3.91 0.98 12.23
C LEU A 111 2.46 1.43 12.48
N PHE A 112 1.58 0.50 12.82
CA PHE A 112 0.21 0.76 13.20
C PHE A 112 0.13 1.61 14.46
N GLU A 113 0.96 1.31 15.48
CA GLU A 113 1.08 2.11 16.69
C GLU A 113 1.51 3.55 16.37
N PHE A 114 2.45 3.73 15.46
CA PHE A 114 2.92 5.07 15.03
C PHE A 114 1.79 5.94 14.46
N VAL A 115 0.89 5.38 13.67
CA VAL A 115 -0.24 6.11 13.08
C VAL A 115 -1.34 6.40 14.10
N LEU A 116 -1.59 5.47 15.05
CA LEU A 116 -2.68 5.61 16.03
C LEU A 116 -2.33 6.51 17.20
N VAL A 117 -1.09 6.44 17.71
CA VAL A 117 -0.68 7.13 18.93
C VAL A 117 -0.17 8.54 18.67
N ARG A 118 0.48 8.77 17.51
CA ARG A 118 1.04 10.09 17.18
C ARG A 118 -0.02 11.14 16.91
N PRO A 119 0.22 12.41 17.29
CA PRO A 119 -0.72 13.49 17.05
C PRO A 119 -0.89 13.78 15.55
N LEU A 120 -2.12 14.09 15.17
CA LEU A 120 -2.52 14.49 13.83
C LEU A 120 -3.20 15.86 13.92
N TYR A 121 -2.74 16.80 13.11
CA TYR A 121 -3.26 18.16 13.03
C TYR A 121 -4.01 18.37 11.71
N TYR A 122 -4.92 19.32 11.68
CA TYR A 122 -5.76 19.58 10.53
C TYR A 122 -5.69 21.05 10.16
N PHE A 123 -5.55 21.30 8.88
CA PHE A 123 -5.62 22.63 8.29
C PHE A 123 -6.78 22.67 7.28
N SER A 124 -7.62 23.71 7.39
CA SER A 124 -8.69 23.97 6.44
C SER A 124 -8.81 25.46 6.19
N ASN A 125 -8.80 25.85 4.93
CA ASN A 125 -9.17 27.17 4.45
C ASN A 125 -10.08 27.04 3.21
N ASN A 126 -10.49 28.16 2.62
CA ASN A 126 -11.40 28.16 1.46
C ASN A 126 -10.80 27.48 0.20
N VAL A 127 -9.51 27.17 0.17
CA VAL A 127 -8.80 26.64 -0.99
C VAL A 127 -8.22 25.26 -0.72
N TYR A 128 -7.65 25.05 0.50
CA TYR A 128 -6.92 23.84 0.85
C TYR A 128 -7.44 23.22 2.15
N THR A 129 -7.54 21.91 2.13
CA THR A 129 -7.93 21.11 3.29
C THR A 129 -7.01 19.89 3.37
N TYR A 130 -6.23 19.76 4.46
CA TYR A 130 -5.31 18.64 4.64
C TYR A 130 -5.03 18.34 6.12
N SER A 131 -4.62 17.11 6.37
CA SER A 131 -4.08 16.68 7.65
C SER A 131 -2.55 16.66 7.62
N TYR A 132 -1.90 17.03 8.72
CA TYR A 132 -0.44 17.10 8.85
C TYR A 132 0.01 16.72 10.27
N GLY A 133 1.32 16.60 10.47
CA GLY A 133 1.90 16.32 11.79
C GLY A 133 2.60 14.97 11.86
N PRO A 134 3.11 14.58 13.05
CA PRO A 134 4.00 13.42 13.20
C PRO A 134 3.45 12.11 12.69
N ALA A 135 2.11 11.91 12.72
CA ALA A 135 1.48 10.72 12.13
C ALA A 135 1.57 10.70 10.59
N ALA A 136 1.32 11.85 9.94
CA ALA A 136 1.44 11.99 8.49
C ALA A 136 2.92 11.94 8.04
N ASP A 137 3.82 12.59 8.78
CA ASP A 137 5.26 12.62 8.49
C ASP A 137 5.87 11.22 8.57
N SER A 138 5.46 10.40 9.54
CA SER A 138 5.91 9.01 9.65
C SER A 138 5.53 8.18 8.43
N LEU A 139 4.35 8.41 7.84
CA LEU A 139 3.92 7.77 6.61
C LEU A 139 4.79 8.16 5.41
N LEU A 140 5.18 9.45 5.31
CA LEU A 140 6.10 9.92 4.26
C LEU A 140 7.46 9.25 4.36
N VAL A 141 8.03 9.14 5.56
CA VAL A 141 9.30 8.43 5.78
C VAL A 141 9.19 6.97 5.36
N MET A 142 8.11 6.29 5.74
CA MET A 142 7.87 4.90 5.34
C MET A 142 7.69 4.76 3.82
N GLY A 143 7.05 5.73 3.17
CA GLY A 143 6.92 5.79 1.72
C GLY A 143 8.27 5.86 1.03
N VAL A 144 9.17 6.72 1.51
CA VAL A 144 10.55 6.83 0.97
C VAL A 144 11.32 5.52 1.13
N ILE A 145 11.24 4.89 2.31
CA ILE A 145 11.90 3.60 2.57
C ILE A 145 11.36 2.52 1.61
N SER A 146 10.04 2.44 1.44
CA SER A 146 9.39 1.50 0.51
C SER A 146 9.86 1.71 -0.93
N ILE A 147 9.90 2.95 -1.40
CA ILE A 147 10.39 3.28 -2.76
C ILE A 147 11.83 2.82 -2.95
N ILE A 148 12.71 3.03 -1.97
CA ILE A 148 14.12 2.58 -2.04
C ILE A 148 14.18 1.05 -2.16
N ILE A 149 13.41 0.32 -1.35
CA ILE A 149 13.36 -1.15 -1.40
C ILE A 149 12.85 -1.62 -2.77
N ASP A 150 11.78 -1.00 -3.28
CA ASP A 150 11.17 -1.36 -4.56
C ASP A 150 12.13 -1.10 -5.73
N LEU A 151 12.89 0.00 -5.72
CA LEU A 151 13.93 0.28 -6.70
C LEU A 151 15.04 -0.77 -6.69
N ILE A 152 15.51 -1.20 -5.51
CA ILE A 152 16.50 -2.28 -5.38
C ILE A 152 15.94 -3.58 -5.97
N CYS A 153 14.67 -3.90 -5.72
CA CYS A 153 13.99 -5.06 -6.27
C CYS A 153 13.90 -5.00 -7.79
N LEU A 154 13.55 -3.85 -8.36
CA LEU A 154 13.47 -3.62 -9.81
C LEU A 154 14.84 -3.80 -10.49
N ILE A 155 15.90 -3.20 -9.95
CA ILE A 155 17.25 -3.32 -10.47
C ILE A 155 17.70 -4.79 -10.49
N LYS A 156 17.42 -5.53 -9.42
CA LYS A 156 17.74 -6.96 -9.33
C LYS A 156 16.99 -7.80 -10.37
N ASN A 157 15.69 -7.52 -10.58
CA ASN A 157 14.90 -8.22 -11.57
C ASN A 157 15.34 -7.89 -13.00
N TYR A 158 15.66 -6.64 -13.29
CA TYR A 158 16.20 -6.22 -14.58
C TYR A 158 17.47 -6.98 -14.95
N LYS A 159 18.41 -7.10 -14.01
CA LYS A 159 19.66 -7.87 -14.22
C LYS A 159 19.38 -9.35 -14.54
N LYS A 160 18.40 -9.97 -13.87
CA LYS A 160 18.02 -11.37 -14.14
C LYS A 160 17.41 -11.55 -15.54
N ILE A 161 16.59 -10.62 -16.01
CA ILE A 161 15.97 -10.64 -17.34
C ILE A 161 17.06 -10.52 -18.41
N LYS A 162 17.94 -9.52 -18.28
CA LYS A 162 19.04 -9.29 -19.20
C LYS A 162 20.02 -10.48 -19.28
N GLN A 163 20.25 -11.17 -18.16
CA GLN A 163 21.07 -12.40 -18.18
C GLN A 163 20.39 -13.53 -18.96
N LYS A 164 19.06 -13.69 -18.89
CA LYS A 164 18.32 -14.70 -19.65
C LYS A 164 18.31 -14.44 -21.16
N GLU A 165 18.26 -13.16 -21.57
CA GLU A 165 18.35 -12.77 -22.99
C GLU A 165 19.71 -13.05 -23.61
N ASN A 166 20.80 -13.00 -22.82
CA ASN A 166 22.15 -13.27 -23.27
C ASN A 166 22.52 -14.77 -23.36
N TYR A 167 21.64 -15.67 -22.93
CA TYR A 167 21.76 -17.12 -23.14
C TYR A 167 20.63 -17.55 -24.10
N PRO A 168 20.88 -17.56 -25.44
CA PRO A 168 19.93 -18.16 -26.35
C PRO A 168 19.77 -19.65 -25.96
N LEU A 169 18.51 -20.06 -25.79
CA LEU A 169 18.15 -21.47 -25.61
C LEU A 169 18.60 -22.23 -26.87
N PHE A 170 19.67 -23.02 -26.75
CA PHE A 170 19.94 -24.08 -27.66
C PHE A 170 19.08 -25.29 -27.32
#